data_2b1ecb93db6a9a0d7f1065cb5cc8eaa4
#
_entry.id   2b1ecb93db6a9a0d7f1065cb5cc8eaa4
#
_cell.length_a   1.000
_cell.length_b   1.000
_cell.length_c   1.000
_cell.angle_alpha   90.00
_cell.angle_beta   90.00
_cell.angle_gamma   90.00
#
_symmetry.space_group_name_H-M   'P 1'
#
loop_
_entity.id
_entity.type
_entity.pdbx_description
1 polymer ?
#
loop_
_entity_poly.entity_id
_entity_poly.type
_entity_poly.pdbx_seq_one_letter_code
_entity_poly.pdbx_strand_id
1 'polypeptide(L)'
;MKVLLLALVVLLQGCAATYFHDAGPAPQPAAVTLESWPHRDLWTGVVFNGEKIGFTRRQVRAAVDAPGRWEIESEAVMRLQFLGVDKRIRLHAVDRVRPDLTLETFSYEHEIDGNRMRVRGNAGAAVLSYAVEAGGSAENKTLKIEKPLYPASALAFLPLMQGIKIGTRARHAVFHGETQAIAEAEQDVVAYESSPLFEGSAFKVATRLLGLETTTWIAVDGRPLLELGMRGAIVSALEDEARARHYLVEASLNKRDAMVEFSLLRAGPIEQPRRVSRMDIVLDDFPKAFAVDNDGCRRVSDRLECRIDRSAPLAQGDPQRYLAPTLAAPSVLGEIRDLANEINKGSTSNEQTIARLLAWMDANIAKEAVDAFTAADVLRARRAECQGHAYLFAAFARALGIPTRIVNGIAYSEPHGGFLYHTWNEAWIAGRGWQPVDATFGQALADATHVKLIEGESAAELVPLVNLVGRVRVASVSALARW
;
A
#
# COMPACT_ATOMS: atom_id res chain seq x y z
N MET A 1 17.40 39.46 13.52
CA MET A 1 17.06 38.36 12.59
C MET A 1 17.21 36.94 13.16
N LYS A 2 18.08 36.68 14.14
CA LYS A 2 18.22 35.34 14.76
C LYS A 2 17.16 35.00 15.83
N VAL A 3 16.51 35.99 16.44
CA VAL A 3 15.47 35.76 17.47
C VAL A 3 14.11 35.43 16.86
N LEU A 4 13.81 35.87 15.63
CA LEU A 4 12.57 35.57 14.95
C LEU A 4 12.50 34.12 14.41
N LEU A 5 13.67 33.53 14.10
CA LEU A 5 13.73 32.14 13.64
C LEU A 5 13.53 31.13 14.79
N LEU A 6 13.92 31.49 16.02
CA LEU A 6 13.72 30.63 17.20
C LEU A 6 12.24 30.60 17.63
N ALA A 7 11.50 31.70 17.44
CA ALA A 7 10.06 31.77 17.74
C ALA A 7 9.21 30.95 16.75
N LEU A 8 9.64 30.82 15.49
CA LEU A 8 8.91 30.03 14.48
C LEU A 8 9.07 28.51 14.66
N VAL A 9 10.22 28.06 15.19
CA VAL A 9 10.45 26.64 15.49
C VAL A 9 9.64 26.17 16.71
N VAL A 10 9.38 27.07 17.67
CA VAL A 10 8.54 26.77 18.85
C VAL A 10 7.07 26.68 18.49
N LEU A 11 6.60 27.38 17.44
CA LEU A 11 5.20 27.37 17.01
C LEU A 11 4.82 26.08 16.25
N LEU A 12 5.78 25.35 15.68
CA LEU A 12 5.52 24.08 14.98
C LEU A 12 5.46 22.85 15.91
N GLN A 13 5.96 22.97 17.14
CA GLN A 13 5.82 21.91 18.17
C GLN A 13 4.51 22.05 18.97
N GLY A 14 3.73 23.12 18.76
CA GLY A 14 2.62 23.51 19.61
C GLY A 14 1.34 22.68 19.47
N CYS A 15 1.07 22.02 18.34
CA CYS A 15 -0.24 21.36 18.14
C CYS A 15 -0.37 20.03 18.89
N ALA A 16 0.64 19.21 18.96
CA ALA A 16 0.60 17.93 19.69
C ALA A 16 0.58 18.14 21.22
N ALA A 17 1.34 19.12 21.73
CA ALA A 17 1.37 19.47 23.15
C ALA A 17 0.03 20.03 23.70
N THR A 18 -0.89 20.42 22.81
CA THR A 18 -2.21 20.94 23.19
C THR A 18 -3.19 19.80 23.52
N TYR A 19 -2.98 18.61 22.97
CA TYR A 19 -3.90 17.48 23.13
C TYR A 19 -3.39 16.38 24.06
N PHE A 20 -2.07 16.24 24.23
CA PHE A 20 -1.47 15.18 25.03
C PHE A 20 -0.63 15.78 26.15
N HIS A 21 -0.93 15.40 27.38
CA HIS A 21 -0.29 15.93 28.58
C HIS A 21 0.36 14.80 29.39
N ASP A 22 1.48 15.05 30.00
CA ASP A 22 2.11 14.11 30.95
C ASP A 22 1.10 13.82 32.08
N ALA A 23 0.78 12.55 32.27
CA ALA A 23 -0.16 12.10 33.29
C ALA A 23 0.48 11.84 34.66
N GLY A 24 1.76 12.17 34.81
CA GLY A 24 2.56 11.94 36.02
C GLY A 24 3.14 10.53 36.09
N PRO A 25 3.44 10.01 37.31
CA PRO A 25 4.09 8.72 37.47
C PRO A 25 3.29 7.58 36.83
N ALA A 26 3.92 6.87 35.88
CA ALA A 26 3.30 5.74 35.22
C ALA A 26 3.14 4.55 36.19
N PRO A 27 1.97 3.89 36.24
CA PRO A 27 1.80 2.67 36.98
C PRO A 27 2.65 1.53 36.39
N GLN A 28 2.85 0.47 37.17
CA GLN A 28 3.51 -0.75 36.72
C GLN A 28 2.50 -1.90 36.71
N PRO A 29 1.69 -2.04 35.65
CA PRO A 29 0.74 -3.11 35.57
C PRO A 29 1.45 -4.47 35.48
N ALA A 30 0.84 -5.50 36.05
CA ALA A 30 1.32 -6.87 35.91
C ALA A 30 1.28 -7.26 34.41
N ALA A 31 2.20 -8.15 34.03
CA ALA A 31 2.16 -8.74 32.69
C ALA A 31 0.83 -9.47 32.47
N VAL A 32 0.24 -9.32 31.29
CA VAL A 32 -1.03 -9.91 30.91
C VAL A 32 -0.76 -11.15 30.04
N THR A 33 -1.53 -12.20 30.21
CA THR A 33 -1.53 -13.36 29.30
C THR A 33 -2.80 -13.33 28.44
N LEU A 34 -2.83 -14.08 27.33
CA LEU A 34 -4.05 -14.22 26.54
C LEU A 34 -5.21 -14.84 27.38
N GLU A 35 -4.89 -15.68 28.33
CA GLU A 35 -5.89 -16.28 29.23
C GLU A 35 -6.48 -15.25 30.21
N SER A 36 -5.64 -14.40 30.79
CA SER A 36 -6.06 -13.33 31.72
C SER A 36 -6.57 -12.06 31.02
N TRP A 37 -6.47 -11.97 29.68
CA TRP A 37 -6.91 -10.82 28.91
C TRP A 37 -8.42 -10.60 29.04
N PRO A 38 -8.89 -9.49 29.61
CA PRO A 38 -10.31 -9.29 29.88
C PRO A 38 -11.12 -8.83 28.68
N HIS A 39 -10.45 -8.19 27.69
CA HIS A 39 -11.13 -7.53 26.58
C HIS A 39 -11.19 -8.43 25.35
N ARG A 40 -12.19 -9.32 25.31
CA ARG A 40 -12.33 -10.35 24.27
C ARG A 40 -12.84 -9.84 22.94
N ASP A 41 -13.48 -8.71 22.91
CA ASP A 41 -14.09 -8.10 21.73
C ASP A 41 -13.96 -6.59 21.81
N LEU A 42 -13.20 -6.01 20.90
CA LEU A 42 -12.88 -4.58 20.86
C LEU A 42 -13.27 -4.01 19.50
N TRP A 43 -13.99 -2.90 19.54
CA TRP A 43 -14.39 -2.14 18.36
C TRP A 43 -13.72 -0.77 18.34
N THR A 44 -13.24 -0.35 17.16
CA THR A 44 -12.67 0.98 16.98
C THR A 44 -13.24 1.62 15.72
N GLY A 45 -13.61 2.88 15.80
CA GLY A 45 -13.99 3.69 14.64
C GLY A 45 -12.75 4.18 13.91
N VAL A 46 -12.77 4.13 12.59
CA VAL A 46 -11.68 4.60 11.71
C VAL A 46 -12.09 5.92 11.08
N VAL A 47 -11.26 6.93 11.28
CA VAL A 47 -11.41 8.29 10.73
C VAL A 47 -10.24 8.58 9.81
N PHE A 48 -10.51 9.11 8.64
CA PHE A 48 -9.51 9.59 7.68
C PHE A 48 -9.75 11.07 7.39
N ASN A 49 -8.71 11.90 7.59
CA ASN A 49 -8.80 13.36 7.42
C ASN A 49 -10.00 14.02 8.14
N GLY A 50 -10.33 13.53 9.34
CA GLY A 50 -11.42 14.07 10.18
C GLY A 50 -12.80 13.52 9.86
N GLU A 51 -12.95 12.59 8.91
CA GLU A 51 -14.23 11.98 8.57
C GLU A 51 -14.22 10.48 8.83
N LYS A 52 -15.27 9.97 9.45
CA LYS A 52 -15.40 8.54 9.75
C LYS A 52 -15.63 7.77 8.46
N ILE A 53 -14.75 6.81 8.20
CA ILE A 53 -14.76 5.99 6.99
C ILE A 53 -15.07 4.52 7.25
N GLY A 54 -15.01 4.07 8.51
CA GLY A 54 -15.19 2.66 8.81
C GLY A 54 -15.00 2.31 10.27
N PHE A 55 -14.81 1.02 10.48
CA PHE A 55 -14.47 0.46 11.80
C PHE A 55 -13.47 -0.68 11.66
N THR A 56 -12.82 -1.01 12.79
CA THR A 56 -12.17 -2.30 12.99
C THR A 56 -12.76 -3.02 14.19
N ARG A 57 -12.70 -4.34 14.16
CA ARG A 57 -13.05 -5.22 15.29
C ARG A 57 -11.93 -6.19 15.55
N ARG A 58 -11.60 -6.45 16.79
CA ARG A 58 -10.64 -7.46 17.18
C ARG A 58 -11.24 -8.35 18.24
N GLN A 59 -11.22 -9.66 17.99
CA GLN A 59 -11.67 -10.68 18.94
C GLN A 59 -10.52 -11.60 19.32
N VAL A 60 -10.50 -12.02 20.58
CA VAL A 60 -9.51 -12.98 21.09
C VAL A 60 -10.25 -14.11 21.77
N ARG A 61 -10.04 -15.34 21.31
CA ARG A 61 -10.68 -16.53 21.86
C ARG A 61 -9.72 -17.72 21.93
N ALA A 62 -9.97 -18.64 22.83
CA ALA A 62 -9.30 -19.94 22.82
C ALA A 62 -9.72 -20.72 21.57
N ALA A 63 -8.78 -21.38 20.92
CA ALA A 63 -9.08 -22.22 19.75
C ALA A 63 -9.86 -23.46 20.18
N VAL A 64 -11.01 -23.70 19.57
CA VAL A 64 -11.92 -24.80 19.96
C VAL A 64 -11.33 -26.17 19.62
N ASP A 65 -10.65 -26.26 18.48
CA ASP A 65 -10.06 -27.47 17.88
C ASP A 65 -8.60 -27.72 18.29
N ALA A 66 -7.97 -26.78 19.03
CA ALA A 66 -6.57 -26.85 19.42
C ALA A 66 -6.34 -26.35 20.86
N PRO A 67 -6.45 -27.21 21.86
CA PRO A 67 -6.23 -26.84 23.26
C PRO A 67 -4.88 -26.17 23.49
N GLY A 68 -4.86 -25.07 24.25
CA GLY A 68 -3.67 -24.29 24.52
C GLY A 68 -3.24 -23.39 23.36
N ARG A 69 -4.11 -23.18 22.34
CA ARG A 69 -3.95 -22.22 21.26
C ARG A 69 -5.00 -21.13 21.36
N TRP A 70 -4.67 -19.99 20.78
CA TRP A 70 -5.54 -18.81 20.75
C TRP A 70 -5.77 -18.34 19.33
N GLU A 71 -6.93 -17.80 19.08
CA GLU A 71 -7.25 -17.14 17.81
C GLU A 71 -7.43 -15.64 18.04
N ILE A 72 -6.73 -14.85 17.24
CA ILE A 72 -6.92 -13.41 17.15
C ILE A 72 -7.61 -13.17 15.81
N GLU A 73 -8.88 -12.82 15.88
CA GLU A 73 -9.68 -12.49 14.70
C GLU A 73 -9.77 -10.96 14.57
N SER A 74 -9.47 -10.45 13.41
CA SER A 74 -9.52 -9.02 13.09
C SER A 74 -10.37 -8.79 11.86
N GLU A 75 -11.29 -7.84 11.95
CA GLU A 75 -12.10 -7.36 10.82
C GLU A 75 -11.88 -5.86 10.66
N ALA A 76 -11.72 -5.39 9.43
CA ALA A 76 -11.77 -3.97 9.08
C ALA A 76 -12.75 -3.77 7.92
N VAL A 77 -13.67 -2.81 8.09
CA VAL A 77 -14.64 -2.46 7.05
C VAL A 77 -14.59 -0.96 6.85
N MET A 78 -14.31 -0.53 5.62
CA MET A 78 -14.15 0.88 5.29
C MET A 78 -14.89 1.23 3.99
N ARG A 79 -15.34 2.47 3.91
CA ARG A 79 -15.95 3.06 2.73
C ARG A 79 -15.43 4.49 2.58
N LEU A 80 -14.87 4.83 1.44
CA LEU A 80 -14.30 6.16 1.18
C LEU A 80 -14.38 6.51 -0.30
N GLN A 81 -14.33 7.81 -0.62
CA GLN A 81 -14.19 8.29 -1.99
C GLN A 81 -12.72 8.23 -2.42
N PHE A 82 -12.49 7.73 -3.63
CA PHE A 82 -11.15 7.62 -4.20
C PHE A 82 -11.23 7.87 -5.72
N LEU A 83 -10.66 8.98 -6.19
CA LEU A 83 -10.78 9.47 -7.58
C LEU A 83 -12.24 9.47 -8.09
N GLY A 84 -13.15 9.95 -7.24
CA GLY A 84 -14.58 10.03 -7.57
C GLY A 84 -15.34 8.70 -7.49
N VAL A 85 -14.68 7.59 -7.16
CA VAL A 85 -15.31 6.26 -7.01
C VAL A 85 -15.51 5.95 -5.53
N ASP A 86 -16.68 5.39 -5.20
CA ASP A 86 -17.02 4.90 -3.87
C ASP A 86 -16.35 3.53 -3.61
N LYS A 87 -15.19 3.55 -2.96
CA LYS A 87 -14.44 2.34 -2.61
C LYS A 87 -14.99 1.65 -1.38
N ARG A 88 -15.07 0.34 -1.45
CA ARG A 88 -15.46 -0.54 -0.35
C ARG A 88 -14.35 -1.53 -0.07
N ILE A 89 -13.84 -1.49 1.16
CA ILE A 89 -12.74 -2.33 1.62
C ILE A 89 -13.25 -3.17 2.78
N ARG A 90 -13.07 -4.48 2.71
CA ARG A 90 -13.25 -5.41 3.81
C ARG A 90 -12.00 -6.27 3.94
N LEU A 91 -11.43 -6.26 5.13
CA LEU A 91 -10.31 -7.12 5.51
C LEU A 91 -10.78 -8.02 6.64
N HIS A 92 -10.55 -9.31 6.52
CA HIS A 92 -10.82 -10.29 7.56
C HIS A 92 -9.60 -11.16 7.75
N ALA A 93 -9.10 -11.24 8.98
CA ALA A 93 -7.92 -11.99 9.35
C ALA A 93 -8.20 -12.88 10.54
N VAL A 94 -7.71 -14.10 10.50
CA VAL A 94 -7.69 -15.02 11.64
C VAL A 94 -6.27 -15.53 11.80
N ASP A 95 -5.65 -15.17 12.91
CA ASP A 95 -4.33 -15.62 13.31
C ASP A 95 -4.48 -16.64 14.45
N ARG A 96 -3.99 -17.87 14.25
CA ARG A 96 -3.84 -18.83 15.33
C ARG A 96 -2.44 -18.72 15.89
N VAL A 97 -2.35 -18.49 17.19
CA VAL A 97 -1.10 -18.23 17.90
C VAL A 97 -0.92 -19.16 19.10
N ARG A 98 0.32 -19.34 19.49
CA ARG A 98 0.69 -19.99 20.75
C ARG A 98 0.49 -19.03 21.93
N PRO A 99 0.55 -19.51 23.20
CA PRO A 99 0.42 -18.63 24.37
C PRO A 99 1.40 -17.46 24.40
N ASP A 100 2.56 -17.58 23.76
CA ASP A 100 3.59 -16.54 23.60
C ASP A 100 3.36 -15.60 22.41
N LEU A 101 2.19 -15.68 21.77
CA LEU A 101 1.78 -14.97 20.56
C LEU A 101 2.53 -15.34 19.27
N THR A 102 3.43 -16.34 19.30
CA THR A 102 4.05 -16.79 18.06
C THR A 102 3.02 -17.41 17.10
N LEU A 103 3.15 -17.05 15.83
CA LEU A 103 2.22 -17.48 14.77
C LEU A 103 2.30 -19.01 14.55
N GLU A 104 1.15 -19.65 14.38
CA GLU A 104 1.03 -21.05 14.03
C GLU A 104 0.35 -21.24 12.67
N THR A 105 -0.86 -20.71 12.51
CA THR A 105 -1.57 -20.69 11.22
C THR A 105 -2.26 -19.35 11.03
N PHE A 106 -2.59 -19.03 9.79
CA PHE A 106 -3.33 -17.81 9.49
C PHE A 106 -4.23 -17.97 8.25
N SER A 107 -5.27 -17.15 8.22
CA SER A 107 -6.17 -17.01 7.08
C SER A 107 -6.57 -15.56 6.95
N TYR A 108 -6.24 -14.94 5.82
CA TYR A 108 -6.59 -13.56 5.51
C TYR A 108 -7.46 -13.51 4.28
N GLU A 109 -8.50 -12.72 4.32
CA GLU A 109 -9.36 -12.42 3.17
C GLU A 109 -9.43 -10.90 3.00
N HIS A 110 -9.06 -10.44 1.81
CA HIS A 110 -9.11 -9.05 1.39
C HIS A 110 -10.15 -8.94 0.29
N GLU A 111 -11.15 -8.10 0.49
CA GLU A 111 -12.17 -7.78 -0.52
C GLU A 111 -12.15 -6.27 -0.76
N ILE A 112 -11.85 -5.88 -1.98
CA ILE A 112 -11.79 -4.48 -2.40
C ILE A 112 -12.61 -4.36 -3.68
N ASP A 113 -13.65 -3.51 -3.65
CA ASP A 113 -14.53 -3.24 -4.79
C ASP A 113 -15.15 -4.51 -5.43
N GLY A 114 -15.35 -5.56 -4.60
CA GLY A 114 -15.89 -6.86 -5.02
C GLY A 114 -14.83 -7.86 -5.51
N ASN A 115 -13.60 -7.44 -5.71
CA ASN A 115 -12.49 -8.34 -5.98
C ASN A 115 -11.95 -8.93 -4.68
N ARG A 116 -11.56 -10.21 -4.72
CA ARG A 116 -11.17 -10.96 -3.52
C ARG A 116 -9.81 -11.61 -3.66
N MET A 117 -8.98 -11.45 -2.63
CA MET A 117 -7.72 -12.16 -2.46
C MET A 117 -7.75 -12.91 -1.13
N ARG A 118 -7.24 -14.14 -1.11
CA ARG A 118 -7.08 -14.96 0.10
C ARG A 118 -5.63 -15.36 0.28
N VAL A 119 -5.16 -15.27 1.51
CA VAL A 119 -3.81 -15.71 1.90
C VAL A 119 -3.95 -16.67 3.07
N ARG A 120 -3.50 -17.92 2.92
CA ARG A 120 -3.62 -18.93 3.97
C ARG A 120 -2.32 -19.68 4.12
N GLY A 121 -1.92 -19.93 5.36
CA GLY A 121 -0.67 -20.64 5.58
C GLY A 121 -0.42 -21.07 7.02
N ASN A 122 0.78 -21.59 7.20
CA ASN A 122 1.26 -22.06 8.48
C ASN A 122 2.73 -21.70 8.70
N ALA A 123 3.08 -21.37 9.93
CA ALA A 123 4.42 -21.13 10.39
C ALA A 123 5.01 -22.40 11.02
N GLY A 124 5.94 -23.05 10.31
CA GLY A 124 6.78 -24.10 10.86
C GLY A 124 7.94 -23.56 11.70
N ALA A 125 8.89 -24.41 12.07
CA ALA A 125 10.04 -24.00 12.86
C ALA A 125 11.02 -23.08 12.10
N ALA A 126 11.18 -23.30 10.79
CA ALA A 126 12.16 -22.58 9.96
C ALA A 126 11.56 -21.99 8.68
N VAL A 127 10.34 -22.34 8.35
CA VAL A 127 9.70 -21.95 7.08
C VAL A 127 8.24 -21.59 7.32
N LEU A 128 7.83 -20.44 6.81
CA LEU A 128 6.45 -20.03 6.62
C LEU A 128 6.01 -20.50 5.23
N SER A 129 4.99 -21.33 5.15
CA SER A 129 4.42 -21.82 3.89
C SER A 129 3.00 -21.30 3.75
N TYR A 130 2.67 -20.71 2.59
CA TYR A 130 1.34 -20.17 2.37
C TYR A 130 0.93 -20.19 0.89
N ALA A 131 -0.36 -20.16 0.67
CA ALA A 131 -0.99 -19.98 -0.63
C ALA A 131 -1.66 -18.62 -0.73
N VAL A 132 -1.56 -18.00 -1.90
CA VAL A 132 -2.29 -16.78 -2.27
C VAL A 132 -3.23 -17.12 -3.41
N GLU A 133 -4.51 -16.82 -3.24
CA GLU A 133 -5.56 -17.07 -4.22
C GLU A 133 -6.22 -15.75 -4.63
N ALA A 134 -6.25 -15.42 -5.90
CA ALA A 134 -6.96 -14.26 -6.45
C ALA A 134 -7.27 -14.46 -7.93
N GLY A 135 -8.36 -13.88 -8.43
CA GLY A 135 -8.70 -13.87 -9.85
C GLY A 135 -8.84 -15.26 -10.51
N GLY A 136 -9.07 -16.32 -9.73
CA GLY A 136 -9.10 -17.70 -10.23
C GLY A 136 -7.73 -18.36 -10.36
N SER A 137 -6.67 -17.69 -9.92
CA SER A 137 -5.29 -18.20 -9.86
C SER A 137 -4.87 -18.45 -8.42
N ALA A 138 -3.93 -19.36 -8.21
CA ALA A 138 -3.31 -19.64 -6.92
C ALA A 138 -1.80 -19.74 -7.06
N GLU A 139 -1.08 -19.22 -6.06
CA GLU A 139 0.36 -19.26 -5.98
C GLU A 139 0.80 -19.76 -4.60
N ASN A 140 1.69 -20.74 -4.55
CA ASN A 140 2.28 -21.22 -3.29
C ASN A 140 3.63 -20.54 -3.07
N LYS A 141 3.81 -20.03 -1.85
CA LYS A 141 5.01 -19.29 -1.44
C LYS A 141 5.60 -19.84 -0.16
N THR A 142 6.90 -19.63 0.00
CA THR A 142 7.61 -19.96 1.23
C THR A 142 8.54 -18.80 1.61
N LEU A 143 8.61 -18.51 2.92
CA LEU A 143 9.57 -17.56 3.48
C LEU A 143 10.36 -18.23 4.59
N LYS A 144 11.64 -17.91 4.70
CA LYS A 144 12.50 -18.39 5.79
C LYS A 144 12.16 -17.70 7.09
N ILE A 145 12.02 -18.47 8.17
CA ILE A 145 11.85 -17.98 9.53
C ILE A 145 13.20 -18.07 10.25
N GLU A 146 13.74 -16.94 10.69
CA GLU A 146 15.03 -16.89 11.40
C GLU A 146 14.89 -16.57 12.89
N LYS A 147 13.77 -16.02 13.30
CA LYS A 147 13.43 -15.61 14.66
C LYS A 147 12.00 -16.01 14.98
N PRO A 148 11.56 -16.03 16.26
CA PRO A 148 10.14 -16.19 16.60
C PRO A 148 9.28 -15.24 15.76
N LEU A 149 8.31 -15.78 15.02
CA LEU A 149 7.48 -15.05 14.09
C LEU A 149 6.12 -14.76 14.70
N TYR A 150 5.70 -13.51 14.65
CA TYR A 150 4.42 -13.01 15.16
C TYR A 150 3.51 -12.58 14.04
N PRO A 151 2.18 -12.67 14.17
CA PRO A 151 1.28 -11.97 13.26
C PRO A 151 1.25 -10.47 13.59
N ALA A 152 0.86 -9.64 12.63
CA ALA A 152 0.72 -8.20 12.86
C ALA A 152 -0.29 -7.87 13.97
N SER A 153 -1.33 -8.69 14.12
CA SER A 153 -2.34 -8.58 15.19
C SER A 153 -1.77 -8.71 16.60
N ALA A 154 -0.63 -9.41 16.76
CA ALA A 154 0.03 -9.60 18.04
C ALA A 154 0.69 -8.32 18.58
N LEU A 155 1.05 -7.36 17.73
CA LEU A 155 1.74 -6.14 18.12
C LEU A 155 1.00 -5.33 19.19
N ALA A 156 -0.33 -5.40 19.23
CA ALA A 156 -1.13 -4.74 20.25
C ALA A 156 -0.98 -5.38 21.65
N PHE A 157 -0.57 -6.65 21.74
CA PHE A 157 -0.48 -7.40 22.99
C PHE A 157 0.94 -7.51 23.52
N LEU A 158 1.94 -7.52 22.65
CA LEU A 158 3.34 -7.75 23.01
C LEU A 158 3.86 -6.84 24.13
N PRO A 159 3.62 -5.51 24.12
CA PRO A 159 4.04 -4.64 25.23
C PRO A 159 3.40 -5.01 26.57
N LEU A 160 2.15 -5.47 26.55
CA LEU A 160 1.38 -5.83 27.75
C LEU A 160 1.86 -7.15 28.34
N MET A 161 2.19 -8.12 27.51
CA MET A 161 2.69 -9.43 27.95
C MET A 161 4.09 -9.34 28.58
N GLN A 162 4.85 -8.30 28.25
CA GLN A 162 6.17 -8.05 28.81
C GLN A 162 6.12 -7.13 30.05
N GLY A 163 4.91 -6.67 30.45
CA GLY A 163 4.75 -5.66 31.48
C GLY A 163 5.12 -4.29 30.96
N ILE A 164 4.14 -3.58 30.42
CA ILE A 164 4.34 -2.28 29.75
C ILE A 164 5.02 -1.27 30.69
N LYS A 165 6.15 -0.72 30.25
CA LYS A 165 6.98 0.23 31.03
C LYS A 165 7.62 1.26 30.13
N ILE A 166 7.58 2.55 30.51
CA ILE A 166 8.24 3.63 29.79
C ILE A 166 9.73 3.34 29.61
N GLY A 167 10.25 3.60 28.42
CA GLY A 167 11.64 3.37 28.02
C GLY A 167 11.91 1.95 27.53
N THR A 168 10.91 1.03 27.58
CA THR A 168 11.05 -0.30 26.98
C THR A 168 11.09 -0.19 25.47
N ARG A 169 12.05 -0.88 24.87
CA ARG A 169 12.24 -0.99 23.43
C ARG A 169 12.31 -2.44 23.04
N ALA A 170 11.52 -2.86 22.05
CA ALA A 170 11.47 -4.24 21.59
C ALA A 170 11.45 -4.33 20.06
N ARG A 171 11.97 -5.46 19.53
CA ARG A 171 11.95 -5.77 18.09
C ARG A 171 11.39 -7.15 17.88
N HIS A 172 10.48 -7.28 16.93
CA HIS A 172 9.78 -8.52 16.63
C HIS A 172 9.77 -8.81 15.13
N ALA A 173 10.07 -10.05 14.74
CA ALA A 173 9.81 -10.48 13.36
C ALA A 173 8.30 -10.69 13.18
N VAL A 174 7.69 -10.01 12.24
CA VAL A 174 6.24 -9.99 12.01
C VAL A 174 5.93 -10.41 10.60
N PHE A 175 5.00 -11.36 10.44
CA PHE A 175 4.40 -11.61 9.14
C PHE A 175 3.28 -10.60 8.89
N HIS A 176 3.44 -9.82 7.84
CA HIS A 176 2.46 -8.83 7.41
C HIS A 176 1.68 -9.40 6.21
N GLY A 177 0.42 -9.77 6.46
CA GLY A 177 -0.39 -10.51 5.49
C GLY A 177 -0.71 -9.75 4.21
N GLU A 178 -0.87 -8.44 4.28
CA GLU A 178 -1.19 -7.60 3.12
C GLU A 178 0.01 -7.50 2.16
N THR A 179 1.22 -7.36 2.69
CA THR A 179 2.44 -7.31 1.88
C THR A 179 3.03 -8.70 1.64
N GLN A 180 2.54 -9.73 2.33
CA GLN A 180 3.04 -11.11 2.26
C GLN A 180 4.55 -11.20 2.53
N ALA A 181 5.04 -10.41 3.48
CA ALA A 181 6.45 -10.32 3.83
C ALA A 181 6.67 -10.49 5.34
N ILE A 182 7.84 -11.00 5.69
CA ILE A 182 8.34 -10.93 7.08
C ILE A 182 9.12 -9.63 7.21
N ALA A 183 8.72 -8.78 8.16
CA ALA A 183 9.36 -7.52 8.45
C ALA A 183 9.70 -7.42 9.94
N GLU A 184 10.68 -6.60 10.30
CA GLU A 184 10.96 -6.28 11.69
C GLU A 184 10.06 -5.12 12.14
N ALA A 185 9.26 -5.36 13.19
CA ALA A 185 8.52 -4.33 13.90
C ALA A 185 9.36 -3.86 15.09
N GLU A 186 9.51 -2.55 15.23
CA GLU A 186 10.13 -1.91 16.39
C GLU A 186 9.06 -1.21 17.21
N GLN A 187 9.02 -1.48 18.52
CA GLN A 187 8.07 -0.88 19.46
C GLN A 187 8.82 -0.16 20.59
N ASP A 188 8.46 1.10 20.81
CA ASP A 188 8.99 1.95 21.89
C ASP A 188 7.84 2.39 22.81
N VAL A 189 7.89 2.10 24.11
CA VAL A 189 6.99 2.70 25.11
C VAL A 189 7.54 4.06 25.52
N VAL A 190 6.94 5.13 24.98
CA VAL A 190 7.53 6.48 24.97
C VAL A 190 7.15 7.30 26.18
N ALA A 191 5.88 7.25 26.60
CA ALA A 191 5.32 8.13 27.62
C ALA A 191 4.10 7.51 28.31
N TYR A 192 3.62 8.16 29.37
CA TYR A 192 2.30 7.93 29.96
C TYR A 192 1.54 9.26 29.95
N GLU A 193 0.47 9.32 29.19
CA GLU A 193 -0.19 10.58 28.83
C GLU A 193 -1.70 10.54 29.09
N SER A 194 -2.28 11.69 29.35
CA SER A 194 -3.72 11.95 29.30
C SER A 194 -4.08 12.83 28.11
N SER A 195 -5.31 12.74 27.64
CA SER A 195 -5.78 13.50 26.51
C SER A 195 -7.30 13.74 26.58
N PRO A 196 -7.84 14.87 26.09
CA PRO A 196 -9.27 15.03 25.89
C PRO A 196 -9.84 14.10 24.80
N LEU A 197 -8.99 13.39 24.04
CA LEU A 197 -9.43 12.46 22.99
C LEU A 197 -9.79 11.07 23.51
N PHE A 198 -9.49 10.77 24.79
CA PHE A 198 -9.84 9.51 25.44
C PHE A 198 -9.99 9.66 26.95
N GLU A 199 -10.72 8.76 27.59
CA GLU A 199 -10.88 8.75 29.04
C GLU A 199 -9.63 8.24 29.77
N GLY A 200 -9.25 8.91 30.86
CA GLY A 200 -8.16 8.50 31.75
C GLY A 200 -6.79 8.81 31.19
N SER A 201 -5.85 7.90 31.49
CA SER A 201 -4.45 8.01 31.05
C SER A 201 -3.97 6.71 30.43
N ALA A 202 -3.03 6.79 29.50
CA ALA A 202 -2.58 5.67 28.69
C ALA A 202 -1.08 5.71 28.40
N PHE A 203 -0.49 4.53 28.22
CA PHE A 203 0.86 4.39 27.72
C PHE A 203 0.89 4.68 26.22
N LYS A 204 1.77 5.57 25.82
CA LYS A 204 2.06 5.87 24.42
C LYS A 204 3.08 4.89 23.89
N VAL A 205 2.69 4.10 22.91
CA VAL A 205 3.54 3.11 22.22
C VAL A 205 3.72 3.53 20.77
N ALA A 206 4.96 3.82 20.38
CA ALA A 206 5.32 4.04 18.98
C ALA A 206 5.71 2.70 18.36
N THR A 207 5.07 2.33 17.27
CA THR A 207 5.36 1.11 16.50
C THR A 207 5.83 1.50 15.11
N ARG A 208 6.99 1.00 14.68
CA ARG A 208 7.50 1.15 13.32
C ARG A 208 7.49 -0.20 12.62
N LEU A 209 6.78 -0.29 11.52
CA LEU A 209 6.69 -1.50 10.70
C LEU A 209 6.69 -1.08 9.22
N LEU A 210 7.53 -1.71 8.39
CA LEU A 210 7.62 -1.41 6.95
C LEU A 210 7.89 0.08 6.63
N GLY A 211 8.60 0.78 7.53
CA GLY A 211 8.89 2.21 7.39
C GLY A 211 7.74 3.15 7.77
N LEU A 212 6.58 2.61 8.13
CA LEU A 212 5.45 3.37 8.66
C LEU A 212 5.52 3.43 10.18
N GLU A 213 5.17 4.58 10.75
CA GLU A 213 5.03 4.76 12.18
C GLU A 213 3.56 4.91 12.56
N THR A 214 3.16 4.11 13.55
CA THR A 214 1.86 4.18 14.20
C THR A 214 2.08 4.47 15.69
N THR A 215 1.31 5.37 16.26
CA THR A 215 1.32 5.66 17.70
C THR A 215 0.01 5.19 18.30
N THR A 216 0.08 4.30 19.31
CA THR A 216 -1.10 3.76 19.99
C THR A 216 -1.04 4.15 21.47
N TRP A 217 -2.17 4.66 22.01
CA TRP A 217 -2.36 4.89 23.45
C TRP A 217 -3.09 3.71 24.06
N ILE A 218 -2.39 2.99 24.94
CA ILE A 218 -2.87 1.77 25.61
C ILE A 218 -3.17 2.07 27.07
N ALA A 219 -4.40 1.88 27.50
CA ALA A 219 -4.81 2.05 28.88
C ALA A 219 -4.10 1.03 29.80
N VAL A 220 -4.12 1.28 31.11
CA VAL A 220 -3.51 0.37 32.13
C VAL A 220 -4.14 -1.02 32.11
N ASP A 221 -5.42 -1.12 31.76
CA ASP A 221 -6.15 -2.38 31.59
C ASP A 221 -5.90 -3.05 30.22
N GLY A 222 -5.07 -2.43 29.37
CA GLY A 222 -4.62 -2.95 28.10
C GLY A 222 -5.47 -2.56 26.88
N ARG A 223 -6.57 -1.84 27.05
CA ARG A 223 -7.37 -1.40 25.89
C ARG A 223 -6.62 -0.38 25.04
N PRO A 224 -6.57 -0.53 23.72
CA PRO A 224 -6.11 0.54 22.83
C PRO A 224 -7.20 1.61 22.76
N LEU A 225 -6.94 2.78 23.32
CA LEU A 225 -7.93 3.87 23.38
C LEU A 225 -7.93 4.71 22.11
N LEU A 226 -6.74 4.97 21.58
CA LEU A 226 -6.51 5.81 20.39
C LEU A 226 -5.30 5.29 19.63
N GLU A 227 -5.38 5.34 18.33
CA GLU A 227 -4.25 5.06 17.44
C GLU A 227 -4.15 6.12 16.35
N LEU A 228 -2.95 6.62 16.09
CA LEU A 228 -2.64 7.55 15.01
C LEU A 228 -1.70 6.89 14.02
N GLY A 229 -2.15 6.74 12.79
CA GLY A 229 -1.35 6.28 11.67
C GLY A 229 -1.15 7.40 10.64
N MET A 230 -0.22 7.20 9.71
CA MET A 230 0.04 8.12 8.60
C MET A 230 0.17 9.59 9.06
N ARG A 231 0.91 9.83 10.14
CA ARG A 231 1.12 11.16 10.76
C ARG A 231 -0.19 11.84 11.21
N GLY A 232 -1.17 11.07 11.65
CA GLY A 232 -2.45 11.57 12.13
C GLY A 232 -3.52 11.72 11.04
N ALA A 233 -3.22 11.39 9.79
CA ALA A 233 -4.25 11.34 8.74
C ALA A 233 -5.26 10.21 8.98
N ILE A 234 -4.81 9.09 9.55
CA ILE A 234 -5.68 8.00 10.01
C ILE A 234 -5.72 8.02 11.53
N VAL A 235 -6.93 8.03 12.06
CA VAL A 235 -7.20 7.97 13.50
C VAL A 235 -8.12 6.78 13.76
N SER A 236 -7.73 5.88 14.68
CA SER A 236 -8.60 4.84 15.16
C SER A 236 -8.87 5.06 16.65
N ALA A 237 -10.13 5.12 17.06
CA ALA A 237 -10.54 5.38 18.43
C ALA A 237 -11.45 4.26 18.94
N LEU A 238 -11.23 3.84 20.19
CA LEU A 238 -12.07 2.83 20.85
C LEU A 238 -13.52 3.33 20.92
N GLU A 239 -14.47 2.47 20.53
CA GLU A 239 -15.90 2.76 20.60
C GLU A 239 -16.72 1.47 20.81
N ASP A 240 -18.02 1.61 20.99
CA ASP A 240 -18.93 0.46 21.04
C ASP A 240 -19.34 -0.02 19.65
N GLU A 241 -19.92 -1.22 19.58
CA GLU A 241 -20.35 -1.82 18.31
C GLU A 241 -21.38 -0.98 17.57
N ALA A 242 -22.36 -0.39 18.27
CA ALA A 242 -23.44 0.39 17.64
C ALA A 242 -22.87 1.62 16.93
N ARG A 243 -21.97 2.33 17.61
CA ARG A 243 -21.28 3.50 17.06
C ARG A 243 -20.32 3.12 15.92
N ALA A 244 -19.60 2.00 16.05
CA ALA A 244 -18.73 1.47 15.01
C ALA A 244 -19.52 1.22 13.72
N ARG A 245 -20.64 0.50 13.82
CA ARG A 245 -21.49 0.15 12.68
C ARG A 245 -22.26 1.32 12.06
N HIS A 246 -22.39 2.42 12.79
CA HIS A 246 -23.05 3.65 12.28
C HIS A 246 -22.26 4.33 11.15
N TYR A 247 -20.98 3.95 10.94
CA TYR A 247 -20.11 4.52 9.93
C TYR A 247 -20.72 4.57 8.52
N LEU A 248 -21.59 3.61 8.18
CA LEU A 248 -22.20 3.55 6.85
C LEU A 248 -22.99 4.80 6.50
N VAL A 249 -23.66 5.39 7.48
CA VAL A 249 -24.40 6.66 7.30
C VAL A 249 -23.41 7.81 7.15
N GLU A 250 -22.44 7.91 8.05
CA GLU A 250 -21.45 8.98 8.04
C GLU A 250 -20.58 8.94 6.75
N ALA A 251 -20.06 7.78 6.39
CA ALA A 251 -19.25 7.61 5.17
C ALA A 251 -20.03 7.89 3.88
N SER A 252 -21.35 7.63 3.87
CA SER A 252 -22.18 7.93 2.70
C SER A 252 -22.37 9.44 2.45
N LEU A 253 -22.19 10.24 3.48
CA LEU A 253 -22.26 11.72 3.42
C LEU A 253 -20.88 12.33 3.10
N ASN A 254 -19.82 11.58 3.26
CA ASN A 254 -18.46 12.02 2.98
C ASN A 254 -18.24 12.16 1.47
N LYS A 255 -17.88 13.36 1.01
CA LYS A 255 -17.58 13.67 -0.38
C LYS A 255 -16.12 14.04 -0.62
N ARG A 256 -15.25 13.92 0.39
CA ARG A 256 -13.82 14.20 0.24
C ARG A 256 -13.15 13.04 -0.49
N ASP A 257 -12.35 13.39 -1.47
CA ASP A 257 -11.57 12.40 -2.22
C ASP A 257 -10.23 12.19 -1.55
N ALA A 258 -10.08 11.01 -0.95
CA ALA A 258 -8.88 10.64 -0.19
C ALA A 258 -7.61 10.66 -1.05
N MET A 259 -7.69 10.23 -2.33
CA MET A 259 -6.54 10.24 -3.22
C MET A 259 -6.08 11.67 -3.54
N VAL A 260 -7.00 12.55 -3.90
CA VAL A 260 -6.68 13.94 -4.24
C VAL A 260 -6.09 14.68 -3.05
N GLU A 261 -6.65 14.47 -1.86
CA GLU A 261 -6.16 15.15 -0.66
C GLU A 261 -4.80 14.66 -0.18
N PHE A 262 -4.51 13.38 -0.34
CA PHE A 262 -3.35 12.73 0.29
C PHE A 262 -2.21 12.35 -0.66
N SER A 263 -2.53 11.99 -1.91
CA SER A 263 -1.55 11.44 -2.86
C SER A 263 -1.22 12.37 -4.01
N LEU A 264 -2.00 13.45 -4.24
CA LEU A 264 -1.75 14.38 -5.32
C LEU A 264 -0.52 15.26 -5.02
N LEU A 265 0.50 15.12 -5.85
CA LEU A 265 1.64 16.02 -5.88
C LEU A 265 1.27 17.21 -6.78
N ARG A 266 0.75 18.28 -6.19
CA ARG A 266 0.31 19.48 -6.93
C ARG A 266 1.45 20.09 -7.71
N ALA A 267 1.18 20.46 -8.96
CA ALA A 267 2.14 21.10 -9.86
C ALA A 267 1.41 22.17 -10.69
N GLY A 268 2.19 23.01 -11.37
CA GLY A 268 1.63 23.90 -12.38
C GLY A 268 1.09 23.13 -13.59
N PRO A 269 0.27 23.78 -14.44
CA PRO A 269 -0.26 23.15 -15.64
C PRO A 269 0.86 22.77 -16.61
N ILE A 270 0.78 21.57 -17.15
CA ILE A 270 1.63 21.10 -18.25
C ILE A 270 0.75 21.00 -19.49
N GLU A 271 1.06 21.80 -20.51
CA GLU A 271 0.33 21.75 -21.76
C GLU A 271 0.65 20.47 -22.54
N GLN A 272 -0.39 19.83 -23.07
CA GLN A 272 -0.30 18.60 -23.85
C GLN A 272 0.61 17.54 -23.18
N PRO A 273 0.32 17.12 -21.93
CA PRO A 273 1.23 16.29 -21.15
C PRO A 273 1.59 14.98 -21.84
N ARG A 274 0.67 14.44 -22.67
CA ARG A 274 0.91 13.20 -23.43
C ARG A 274 1.89 13.36 -24.61
N ARG A 275 2.35 14.60 -24.89
CA ARG A 275 3.34 14.91 -25.93
C ARG A 275 4.66 15.42 -25.36
N VAL A 276 4.79 15.46 -24.03
CA VAL A 276 6.03 15.92 -23.37
C VAL A 276 7.18 14.96 -23.70
N SER A 277 8.24 15.51 -24.29
CA SER A 277 9.44 14.75 -24.64
C SER A 277 10.60 14.98 -23.68
N ARG A 278 10.55 16.06 -22.91
CA ARG A 278 11.51 16.40 -21.88
C ARG A 278 10.81 17.08 -20.72
N MET A 279 11.20 16.69 -19.49
CA MET A 279 10.73 17.30 -18.26
C MET A 279 11.88 17.38 -17.27
N ASP A 280 12.02 18.53 -16.62
CA ASP A 280 12.87 18.71 -15.46
C ASP A 280 11.95 18.95 -14.25
N ILE A 281 12.07 18.17 -13.18
CA ILE A 281 11.24 18.25 -11.97
C ILE A 281 12.09 18.24 -10.71
N VAL A 282 11.77 19.13 -9.77
CA VAL A 282 12.35 19.16 -8.42
C VAL A 282 11.32 18.67 -7.45
N LEU A 283 11.71 17.69 -6.62
CA LEU A 283 10.85 17.07 -5.60
C LEU A 283 11.43 17.35 -4.20
N ASP A 284 10.65 18.05 -3.37
CA ASP A 284 10.96 18.25 -1.96
C ASP A 284 10.68 16.97 -1.18
N ASP A 285 11.45 16.74 -0.11
CA ASP A 285 11.36 15.58 0.79
C ASP A 285 11.52 14.22 0.06
N PHE A 286 12.11 14.23 -1.14
CA PHE A 286 12.35 13.02 -1.90
C PHE A 286 13.67 12.34 -1.47
N PRO A 287 13.64 11.08 -0.98
CA PRO A 287 14.82 10.44 -0.42
C PRO A 287 15.96 10.29 -1.43
N LYS A 288 17.16 10.69 -1.05
CA LYS A 288 18.36 10.55 -1.91
C LYS A 288 18.70 9.10 -2.24
N ALA A 289 18.37 8.18 -1.33
CA ALA A 289 18.61 6.75 -1.51
C ALA A 289 17.66 6.10 -2.54
N PHE A 290 16.62 6.81 -3.00
CA PHE A 290 15.71 6.28 -4.02
C PHE A 290 16.41 6.31 -5.38
N ALA A 291 16.62 5.14 -5.96
CA ALA A 291 17.25 5.01 -7.26
C ALA A 291 16.27 5.41 -8.37
N VAL A 292 16.48 6.58 -8.95
CA VAL A 292 15.67 7.08 -10.07
C VAL A 292 16.43 7.13 -11.39
N ASP A 293 17.72 6.78 -11.35
CA ASP A 293 18.52 6.70 -12.59
C ASP A 293 18.08 5.48 -13.39
N ASN A 294 17.37 5.75 -14.45
CA ASN A 294 16.85 4.77 -15.40
C ASN A 294 16.87 5.39 -16.79
N ASP A 295 16.43 4.64 -17.79
CA ASP A 295 16.51 5.09 -19.20
C ASP A 295 15.66 6.30 -19.53
N GLY A 296 14.62 6.59 -18.73
CA GLY A 296 13.74 7.74 -18.91
C GLY A 296 14.16 8.95 -18.09
N CYS A 297 14.66 8.75 -16.87
CA CYS A 297 14.99 9.81 -15.94
C CYS A 297 16.38 9.62 -15.32
N ARG A 298 17.06 10.73 -14.99
CA ARG A 298 18.28 10.72 -14.20
C ARG A 298 18.27 11.84 -13.17
N ARG A 299 18.93 11.60 -12.03
CA ARG A 299 19.13 12.63 -11.01
C ARG A 299 20.32 13.51 -11.38
N VAL A 300 20.10 14.80 -11.47
CA VAL A 300 21.14 15.80 -11.71
C VAL A 300 21.04 16.86 -10.60
N SER A 301 21.94 16.80 -9.64
CA SER A 301 21.91 17.64 -8.43
C SER A 301 20.63 17.41 -7.62
N ASP A 302 19.75 18.40 -7.51
CA ASP A 302 18.48 18.40 -6.76
C ASP A 302 17.23 18.10 -7.64
N ARG A 303 17.42 17.96 -8.96
CA ARG A 303 16.34 17.73 -9.91
C ARG A 303 16.42 16.37 -10.58
N LEU A 304 15.29 15.92 -11.10
CA LEU A 304 15.17 14.79 -12.01
C LEU A 304 15.00 15.34 -13.43
N GLU A 305 15.89 14.94 -14.35
CA GLU A 305 15.78 15.21 -15.77
C GLU A 305 15.19 13.97 -16.45
N CYS A 306 13.98 14.10 -16.98
CA CYS A 306 13.28 13.03 -17.68
C CYS A 306 13.20 13.35 -19.18
N ARG A 307 13.50 12.36 -20.02
CA ARG A 307 13.53 12.53 -21.48
C ARG A 307 13.04 11.28 -22.17
N ILE A 308 12.36 11.47 -23.30
CA ILE A 308 12.07 10.41 -24.23
C ILE A 308 12.78 10.74 -25.55
N ASP A 309 13.83 9.99 -25.82
CA ASP A 309 14.49 10.04 -27.12
C ASP A 309 14.24 8.72 -27.86
N ARG A 310 13.41 8.78 -28.90
CA ARG A 310 13.08 7.60 -29.71
C ARG A 310 14.26 7.06 -30.51
N SER A 311 15.30 7.85 -30.68
CA SER A 311 16.54 7.46 -31.37
C SER A 311 17.56 6.83 -30.42
N ALA A 312 17.41 7.05 -29.10
CA ALA A 312 18.32 6.50 -28.11
C ALA A 312 18.11 4.97 -27.94
N PRO A 313 19.17 4.21 -27.69
CA PRO A 313 19.04 2.82 -27.25
C PRO A 313 18.21 2.76 -25.97
N LEU A 314 17.23 1.85 -25.95
CA LEU A 314 16.46 1.56 -24.74
C LEU A 314 17.32 0.75 -23.76
N ALA A 315 16.97 0.80 -22.46
CA ALA A 315 17.65 0.03 -21.43
C ALA A 315 17.84 -1.42 -21.80
N GLN A 316 19.01 -1.95 -21.52
CA GLN A 316 19.33 -3.35 -21.72
C GLN A 316 19.11 -4.14 -20.42
N GLY A 317 19.05 -5.44 -20.49
CA GLY A 317 18.89 -6.34 -19.35
C GLY A 317 18.47 -7.74 -19.76
N ASP A 318 18.34 -8.67 -18.80
CA ASP A 318 17.76 -9.99 -19.06
C ASP A 318 16.24 -9.95 -19.07
N PRO A 319 15.59 -10.06 -20.24
CA PRO A 319 14.15 -10.00 -20.34
C PRO A 319 13.44 -11.29 -19.95
N GLN A 320 14.12 -12.44 -19.92
CA GLN A 320 13.49 -13.76 -19.87
C GLN A 320 12.63 -13.96 -18.61
N ARG A 321 13.07 -13.45 -17.47
CA ARG A 321 12.32 -13.54 -16.20
C ARG A 321 10.94 -12.91 -16.28
N TYR A 322 10.75 -11.94 -17.17
CA TYR A 322 9.49 -11.20 -17.33
C TYR A 322 8.52 -11.81 -18.35
N LEU A 323 8.79 -13.04 -18.80
CA LEU A 323 7.82 -13.88 -19.50
C LEU A 323 7.02 -14.75 -18.54
N ALA A 324 7.54 -14.99 -17.34
CA ALA A 324 6.87 -15.84 -16.37
C ALA A 324 5.49 -15.28 -15.99
N PRO A 325 4.48 -16.16 -15.87
CA PRO A 325 3.21 -15.77 -15.28
C PRO A 325 3.38 -15.42 -13.80
N THR A 326 2.60 -14.44 -13.33
CA THR A 326 2.52 -14.10 -11.92
C THR A 326 1.07 -14.06 -11.48
N LEU A 327 0.80 -13.94 -10.18
CA LEU A 327 -0.57 -13.80 -9.69
C LEU A 327 -1.24 -12.56 -10.29
N ALA A 328 -0.54 -11.43 -10.34
CA ALA A 328 -1.03 -10.19 -10.91
C ALA A 328 -1.28 -10.29 -12.43
N ALA A 329 -0.35 -10.95 -13.15
CA ALA A 329 -0.38 -11.10 -14.60
C ALA A 329 -0.35 -12.58 -15.01
N PRO A 330 -1.46 -13.34 -14.83
CA PRO A 330 -1.51 -14.79 -15.05
C PRO A 330 -1.63 -15.12 -16.55
N SER A 331 -0.56 -14.91 -17.30
CA SER A 331 -0.49 -15.04 -18.78
C SER A 331 -0.80 -16.43 -19.32
N VAL A 332 -0.80 -17.46 -18.47
CA VAL A 332 -1.10 -18.87 -18.84
C VAL A 332 -2.59 -19.20 -18.73
N LEU A 333 -3.42 -18.34 -18.11
CA LEU A 333 -4.87 -18.58 -18.07
C LEU A 333 -5.45 -18.63 -19.48
N GLY A 334 -6.30 -19.64 -19.74
CA GLY A 334 -6.91 -19.86 -21.06
C GLY A 334 -7.60 -18.62 -21.61
N GLU A 335 -8.45 -17.97 -20.80
CA GLU A 335 -9.18 -16.75 -21.18
C GLU A 335 -8.25 -15.58 -21.58
N ILE A 336 -7.13 -15.40 -20.87
CA ILE A 336 -6.13 -14.37 -21.16
C ILE A 336 -5.39 -14.70 -22.46
N ARG A 337 -4.87 -15.92 -22.55
CA ARG A 337 -4.08 -16.37 -23.70
C ARG A 337 -4.87 -16.39 -24.99
N ASP A 338 -6.08 -16.94 -24.96
CA ASP A 338 -6.90 -17.11 -26.15
C ASP A 338 -7.36 -15.75 -26.69
N LEU A 339 -7.75 -14.83 -25.80
CA LEU A 339 -8.08 -13.45 -26.16
C LEU A 339 -6.86 -12.68 -26.68
N ALA A 340 -5.70 -12.79 -26.04
CA ALA A 340 -4.46 -12.16 -26.51
C ALA A 340 -4.12 -12.61 -27.94
N ASN A 341 -4.22 -13.91 -28.23
CA ASN A 341 -4.00 -14.45 -29.57
C ASN A 341 -5.02 -13.92 -30.59
N GLU A 342 -6.28 -13.77 -30.19
CA GLU A 342 -7.31 -13.20 -31.05
C GLU A 342 -7.00 -11.74 -31.41
N ILE A 343 -6.68 -10.91 -30.42
CA ILE A 343 -6.30 -9.50 -30.62
C ILE A 343 -5.08 -9.39 -31.54
N ASN A 344 -4.13 -10.30 -31.40
CA ASN A 344 -2.84 -10.28 -32.11
C ASN A 344 -2.92 -10.82 -33.55
N LYS A 345 -4.03 -11.32 -34.04
CA LYS A 345 -4.17 -11.86 -35.39
C LYS A 345 -3.68 -10.89 -36.46
N GLY A 346 -2.70 -11.30 -37.26
CA GLY A 346 -2.13 -10.52 -38.35
C GLY A 346 -1.07 -9.49 -37.92
N SER A 347 -0.64 -9.47 -36.66
CA SER A 347 0.57 -8.71 -36.27
C SER A 347 1.83 -9.39 -36.79
N THR A 348 2.77 -8.58 -37.24
CA THR A 348 4.07 -9.02 -37.78
C THR A 348 5.28 -8.51 -36.97
N SER A 349 5.03 -7.65 -35.97
CA SER A 349 6.07 -7.14 -35.07
C SER A 349 5.53 -6.89 -33.66
N ASN A 350 6.42 -6.78 -32.67
CA ASN A 350 6.07 -6.48 -31.29
C ASN A 350 5.39 -5.09 -31.18
N GLU A 351 5.80 -4.10 -31.97
CA GLU A 351 5.19 -2.77 -31.99
C GLU A 351 3.73 -2.82 -32.48
N GLN A 352 3.44 -3.62 -33.51
CA GLN A 352 2.07 -3.82 -33.97
C GLN A 352 1.23 -4.56 -32.92
N THR A 353 1.81 -5.57 -32.27
CA THR A 353 1.17 -6.29 -31.16
C THR A 353 0.81 -5.33 -30.03
N ILE A 354 1.75 -4.51 -29.58
CA ILE A 354 1.53 -3.51 -28.51
C ILE A 354 0.42 -2.54 -28.92
N ALA A 355 0.48 -2.01 -30.14
CA ALA A 355 -0.54 -1.07 -30.62
C ALA A 355 -1.95 -1.70 -30.64
N ARG A 356 -2.10 -2.97 -31.03
CA ARG A 356 -3.38 -3.69 -31.02
C ARG A 356 -3.89 -3.96 -29.62
N LEU A 357 -3.00 -4.38 -28.71
CA LEU A 357 -3.35 -4.59 -27.31
C LEU A 357 -3.87 -3.30 -26.68
N LEU A 358 -3.18 -2.17 -26.88
CA LEU A 358 -3.60 -0.86 -26.38
C LEU A 358 -4.95 -0.42 -26.98
N ALA A 359 -5.15 -0.57 -28.28
CA ALA A 359 -6.40 -0.21 -28.94
C ALA A 359 -7.57 -1.07 -28.41
N TRP A 360 -7.36 -2.36 -28.22
CA TRP A 360 -8.38 -3.24 -27.64
C TRP A 360 -8.69 -2.85 -26.19
N MET A 361 -7.67 -2.57 -25.37
CA MET A 361 -7.87 -2.18 -23.98
C MET A 361 -8.61 -0.85 -23.87
N ASP A 362 -8.25 0.15 -24.67
CA ASP A 362 -8.93 1.45 -24.70
C ASP A 362 -10.42 1.33 -25.08
N ALA A 363 -10.75 0.40 -25.98
CA ALA A 363 -12.12 0.15 -26.41
C ALA A 363 -12.94 -0.72 -25.44
N ASN A 364 -12.31 -1.54 -24.60
CA ASN A 364 -13.00 -2.59 -23.84
C ASN A 364 -12.86 -2.49 -22.32
N ILE A 365 -11.94 -1.67 -21.81
CA ILE A 365 -11.69 -1.51 -20.36
C ILE A 365 -11.92 -0.05 -19.99
N ALA A 366 -12.94 0.20 -19.17
CA ALA A 366 -13.24 1.54 -18.68
C ALA A 366 -12.17 1.99 -17.66
N LYS A 367 -11.77 3.26 -17.76
CA LYS A 367 -10.80 3.89 -16.85
C LYS A 367 -11.54 4.39 -15.62
N GLU A 368 -11.64 3.54 -14.61
CA GLU A 368 -12.30 3.83 -13.34
C GLU A 368 -11.36 3.46 -12.18
N ALA A 369 -11.47 4.17 -11.06
CA ALA A 369 -10.63 3.92 -9.87
C ALA A 369 -11.08 2.65 -9.11
N VAL A 370 -11.19 1.52 -9.80
CA VAL A 370 -11.56 0.21 -9.26
C VAL A 370 -10.31 -0.65 -9.15
N ASP A 371 -10.02 -1.13 -7.93
CA ASP A 371 -8.88 -2.01 -7.68
C ASP A 371 -9.13 -3.42 -8.24
N ALA A 372 -8.07 -4.02 -8.73
CA ALA A 372 -8.02 -5.40 -9.13
C ALA A 372 -6.76 -6.07 -8.56
N PHE A 373 -6.88 -7.31 -8.10
CA PHE A 373 -5.73 -8.09 -7.64
C PHE A 373 -5.00 -8.77 -8.80
N THR A 374 -5.72 -9.03 -9.90
CA THR A 374 -5.20 -9.76 -11.05
C THR A 374 -5.75 -9.22 -12.38
N ALA A 375 -5.04 -9.51 -13.47
CA ALA A 375 -5.51 -9.25 -14.84
C ALA A 375 -6.87 -9.93 -15.14
N ALA A 376 -7.15 -11.09 -14.55
CA ALA A 376 -8.43 -11.79 -14.73
C ALA A 376 -9.60 -11.04 -14.07
N ASP A 377 -9.36 -10.36 -12.95
CA ASP A 377 -10.38 -9.50 -12.32
C ASP A 377 -10.74 -8.34 -13.24
N VAL A 378 -9.73 -7.70 -13.86
CA VAL A 378 -9.94 -6.61 -14.84
C VAL A 378 -10.72 -7.09 -16.05
N LEU A 379 -10.35 -8.24 -16.60
CA LEU A 379 -11.00 -8.80 -17.78
C LEU A 379 -12.50 -9.08 -17.52
N ARG A 380 -12.83 -9.56 -16.33
CA ARG A 380 -14.22 -9.81 -15.91
C ARG A 380 -15.00 -8.51 -15.63
N ALA A 381 -14.38 -7.58 -14.91
CA ALA A 381 -15.02 -6.33 -14.52
C ALA A 381 -15.16 -5.33 -15.67
N ARG A 382 -14.33 -5.43 -16.72
CA ARG A 382 -14.24 -4.49 -17.85
C ARG A 382 -13.97 -3.03 -17.43
N ARG A 383 -13.37 -2.85 -16.26
CA ARG A 383 -12.98 -1.55 -15.72
C ARG A 383 -11.85 -1.73 -14.72
N ALA A 384 -10.95 -0.78 -14.65
CA ALA A 384 -9.85 -0.77 -13.70
C ALA A 384 -9.19 0.61 -13.60
N GLU A 385 -8.44 0.82 -12.52
CA GLU A 385 -7.45 1.88 -12.40
C GLU A 385 -6.12 1.54 -13.12
N CYS A 386 -5.10 2.38 -12.98
CA CYS A 386 -3.82 2.22 -13.67
C CYS A 386 -3.13 0.88 -13.39
N GLN A 387 -3.16 0.40 -12.16
CA GLN A 387 -2.54 -0.87 -11.78
C GLN A 387 -3.21 -2.05 -12.49
N GLY A 388 -4.54 -2.07 -12.55
CA GLY A 388 -5.28 -3.10 -13.26
C GLY A 388 -5.02 -3.06 -14.77
N HIS A 389 -4.94 -1.87 -15.38
CA HIS A 389 -4.55 -1.75 -16.79
C HIS A 389 -3.15 -2.33 -17.03
N ALA A 390 -2.19 -2.02 -16.16
CA ALA A 390 -0.84 -2.54 -16.26
C ALA A 390 -0.79 -4.07 -16.10
N TYR A 391 -1.58 -4.64 -15.20
CA TYR A 391 -1.70 -6.09 -15.02
C TYR A 391 -2.23 -6.78 -16.27
N LEU A 392 -3.32 -6.27 -16.84
CA LEU A 392 -3.93 -6.87 -18.02
C LEU A 392 -3.01 -6.76 -19.25
N PHE A 393 -2.37 -5.61 -19.45
CA PHE A 393 -1.41 -5.44 -20.53
C PHE A 393 -0.22 -6.42 -20.39
N ALA A 394 0.37 -6.52 -19.19
CA ALA A 394 1.46 -7.46 -18.94
C ALA A 394 1.05 -8.92 -19.18
N ALA A 395 -0.16 -9.31 -18.74
CA ALA A 395 -0.66 -10.66 -18.95
C ALA A 395 -0.83 -10.98 -20.45
N PHE A 396 -1.41 -10.09 -21.22
CA PHE A 396 -1.55 -10.25 -22.67
C PHE A 396 -0.20 -10.28 -23.39
N ALA A 397 0.69 -9.35 -23.08
CA ALA A 397 2.01 -9.25 -23.71
C ALA A 397 2.86 -10.49 -23.43
N ARG A 398 2.90 -10.95 -22.17
CA ARG A 398 3.61 -12.19 -21.76
C ARG A 398 3.00 -13.44 -22.43
N ALA A 399 1.67 -13.51 -22.56
CA ALA A 399 1.00 -14.61 -23.26
C ALA A 399 1.41 -14.69 -24.75
N LEU A 400 1.78 -13.57 -25.34
CA LEU A 400 2.25 -13.44 -26.72
C LEU A 400 3.78 -13.51 -26.85
N GLY A 401 4.50 -13.86 -25.77
CA GLY A 401 5.95 -13.98 -25.77
C GLY A 401 6.72 -12.66 -25.73
N ILE A 402 6.07 -11.55 -25.37
CA ILE A 402 6.73 -10.24 -25.18
C ILE A 402 7.06 -10.09 -23.68
N PRO A 403 8.34 -10.16 -23.29
CA PRO A 403 8.75 -9.90 -21.92
C PRO A 403 8.26 -8.52 -21.48
N THR A 404 7.52 -8.46 -20.37
CA THR A 404 6.90 -7.22 -19.92
C THR A 404 6.99 -7.11 -18.41
N ARG A 405 7.55 -6.02 -17.90
CA ARG A 405 7.64 -5.70 -16.48
C ARG A 405 6.65 -4.62 -16.09
N ILE A 406 6.21 -4.67 -14.84
CA ILE A 406 5.31 -3.67 -14.27
C ILE A 406 6.15 -2.71 -13.47
N VAL A 407 5.98 -1.43 -13.71
CA VAL A 407 6.73 -0.34 -13.09
C VAL A 407 5.80 0.65 -12.43
N ASN A 408 6.27 1.23 -11.35
CA ASN A 408 5.49 2.13 -10.50
C ASN A 408 6.27 3.42 -10.27
N GLY A 409 5.54 4.52 -10.21
CA GLY A 409 6.14 5.83 -10.03
C GLY A 409 5.10 6.93 -9.95
N ILE A 410 5.38 8.08 -10.55
CA ILE A 410 4.43 9.18 -10.68
C ILE A 410 4.28 9.56 -12.15
N ALA A 411 3.07 9.97 -12.55
CA ALA A 411 2.80 10.53 -13.87
C ALA A 411 1.86 11.73 -13.76
N TYR A 412 1.98 12.69 -14.68
CA TYR A 412 1.15 13.88 -14.65
C TYR A 412 -0.29 13.56 -15.04
N SER A 413 -1.22 14.00 -14.19
CA SER A 413 -2.66 13.89 -14.39
C SER A 413 -3.23 15.27 -14.72
N GLU A 414 -3.61 15.47 -15.99
CA GLU A 414 -4.18 16.72 -16.46
C GLU A 414 -5.49 17.10 -15.72
N PRO A 415 -6.44 16.17 -15.50
CA PRO A 415 -7.66 16.49 -14.76
C PRO A 415 -7.43 16.96 -13.32
N HIS A 416 -6.31 16.56 -12.70
CA HIS A 416 -5.99 16.88 -11.30
C HIS A 416 -4.96 18.01 -11.16
N GLY A 417 -4.34 18.46 -12.27
CA GLY A 417 -3.34 19.53 -12.25
C GLY A 417 -2.10 19.20 -11.42
N GLY A 418 -1.60 17.97 -11.53
CA GLY A 418 -0.45 17.51 -10.76
C GLY A 418 -0.05 16.07 -11.07
N PHE A 419 0.91 15.56 -10.32
CA PHE A 419 1.34 14.17 -10.45
C PHE A 419 0.58 13.28 -9.47
N LEU A 420 0.16 12.11 -9.95
CA LEU A 420 -0.38 11.03 -9.13
C LEU A 420 0.57 9.84 -9.15
N TYR A 421 0.54 9.03 -8.10
CA TYR A 421 1.16 7.71 -8.13
C TYR A 421 0.51 6.90 -9.24
N HIS A 422 1.34 6.24 -10.04
CA HIS A 422 0.91 5.64 -11.30
C HIS A 422 1.66 4.34 -11.57
N THR A 423 0.97 3.42 -12.24
CA THR A 423 1.51 2.12 -12.64
C THR A 423 1.39 1.97 -14.15
N TRP A 424 2.48 1.56 -14.81
CA TRP A 424 2.53 1.29 -16.24
C TRP A 424 3.45 0.11 -16.55
N ASN A 425 3.79 -0.10 -17.79
CA ASN A 425 4.60 -1.25 -18.21
C ASN A 425 5.88 -0.80 -18.93
N GLU A 426 6.87 -1.68 -18.94
CA GLU A 426 7.96 -1.65 -19.89
C GLU A 426 7.99 -2.99 -20.63
N ALA A 427 7.82 -2.94 -21.96
CA ALA A 427 7.81 -4.09 -22.84
C ALA A 427 9.16 -4.22 -23.56
N TRP A 428 9.67 -5.43 -23.68
CA TRP A 428 10.92 -5.69 -24.36
C TRP A 428 10.76 -5.70 -25.89
N ILE A 429 11.47 -4.81 -26.56
CA ILE A 429 11.53 -4.78 -28.04
C ILE A 429 12.87 -5.36 -28.48
N ALA A 430 12.81 -6.43 -29.25
CA ALA A 430 14.02 -7.10 -29.75
C ALA A 430 14.92 -6.12 -30.52
N GLY A 431 16.21 -6.11 -30.18
CA GLY A 431 17.20 -5.21 -30.76
C GLY A 431 17.18 -3.77 -30.26
N ARG A 432 16.19 -3.39 -29.42
CA ARG A 432 16.07 -2.02 -28.87
C ARG A 432 16.12 -1.99 -27.34
N GLY A 433 15.54 -2.97 -26.65
CA GLY A 433 15.48 -3.04 -25.20
C GLY A 433 14.10 -2.70 -24.62
N TRP A 434 14.07 -2.22 -23.38
CA TRP A 434 12.83 -1.92 -22.63
C TRP A 434 12.18 -0.62 -23.14
N GLN A 435 10.94 -0.73 -23.63
CA GLN A 435 10.12 0.39 -24.06
C GLN A 435 9.01 0.66 -23.04
N PRO A 436 8.93 1.87 -22.46
CA PRO A 436 7.84 2.22 -21.56
C PRO A 436 6.52 2.33 -22.36
N VAL A 437 5.48 1.63 -21.88
CA VAL A 437 4.14 1.53 -22.48
C VAL A 437 3.10 1.82 -21.41
N ASP A 438 2.16 2.72 -21.68
CA ASP A 438 1.09 3.01 -20.74
C ASP A 438 -0.29 2.67 -21.32
N ALA A 439 -0.88 1.61 -20.81
CA ALA A 439 -2.20 1.16 -21.23
C ALA A 439 -3.35 2.04 -20.71
N THR A 440 -3.14 2.75 -19.60
CA THR A 440 -4.14 3.69 -19.04
C THR A 440 -4.29 4.92 -19.91
N PHE A 441 -3.15 5.47 -20.39
CA PHE A 441 -3.15 6.63 -21.27
C PHE A 441 -3.15 6.27 -22.77
N GLY A 442 -3.12 4.98 -23.12
CA GLY A 442 -3.11 4.51 -24.51
C GLY A 442 -1.80 4.82 -25.24
N GLN A 443 -0.67 4.88 -24.53
CA GLN A 443 0.61 5.29 -25.09
C GLN A 443 1.51 4.08 -25.38
N ALA A 444 1.78 3.81 -26.64
CA ALA A 444 2.78 2.81 -27.05
C ALA A 444 4.22 3.21 -26.69
N LEU A 445 4.45 4.49 -26.45
CA LEU A 445 5.66 5.04 -25.83
C LEU A 445 5.19 6.09 -24.81
N ALA A 446 5.35 5.79 -23.52
CA ALA A 446 4.97 6.70 -22.45
C ALA A 446 5.76 8.00 -22.53
N ASP A 447 5.11 9.13 -22.21
CA ASP A 447 5.72 10.47 -22.30
C ASP A 447 6.68 10.76 -21.13
N ALA A 448 7.45 11.86 -21.22
CA ALA A 448 8.45 12.20 -20.22
C ALA A 448 7.89 12.68 -18.87
N THR A 449 6.57 12.75 -18.69
CA THR A 449 5.97 13.01 -17.37
C THR A 449 5.93 11.77 -16.49
N HIS A 450 6.28 10.59 -17.01
CA HIS A 450 6.41 9.34 -16.26
C HIS A 450 7.76 9.27 -15.56
N VAL A 451 7.75 9.41 -14.25
CA VAL A 451 8.95 9.26 -13.40
C VAL A 451 8.92 7.89 -12.74
N LYS A 452 9.66 6.93 -13.29
CA LYS A 452 9.79 5.58 -12.73
C LYS A 452 10.53 5.63 -11.40
N LEU A 453 9.94 5.05 -10.37
CA LEU A 453 10.51 4.97 -9.03
C LEU A 453 10.93 3.54 -8.67
N ILE A 454 10.09 2.55 -8.94
CA ILE A 454 10.40 1.15 -8.65
C ILE A 454 9.79 0.23 -9.71
N GLU A 455 10.28 -0.98 -9.73
CA GLU A 455 9.72 -2.12 -10.44
C GLU A 455 9.10 -3.07 -9.41
N GLY A 456 7.90 -3.58 -9.68
CA GLY A 456 7.23 -4.53 -8.77
C GLY A 456 5.78 -4.77 -9.12
N GLU A 457 5.33 -5.99 -8.80
CA GLU A 457 3.96 -6.48 -9.02
C GLU A 457 3.27 -6.87 -7.72
N SER A 458 4.04 -7.15 -6.66
CA SER A 458 3.53 -7.55 -5.35
C SER A 458 3.47 -6.38 -4.38
N ALA A 459 2.57 -6.44 -3.41
CA ALA A 459 2.47 -5.44 -2.36
C ALA A 459 3.79 -5.27 -1.58
N ALA A 460 4.57 -6.34 -1.38
CA ALA A 460 5.87 -6.28 -0.73
C ALA A 460 6.88 -5.40 -1.48
N GLU A 461 6.90 -5.52 -2.82
CA GLU A 461 7.80 -4.73 -3.67
C GLU A 461 7.39 -3.25 -3.70
N LEU A 462 6.10 -2.94 -3.46
CA LEU A 462 5.56 -1.58 -3.45
C LEU A 462 5.74 -0.84 -2.12
N VAL A 463 6.12 -1.52 -1.04
CA VAL A 463 6.34 -0.91 0.30
C VAL A 463 7.19 0.38 0.25
N PRO A 464 8.30 0.47 -0.52
CA PRO A 464 9.08 1.69 -0.59
C PRO A 464 8.29 2.91 -1.08
N LEU A 465 7.29 2.74 -1.95
CA LEU A 465 6.44 3.83 -2.43
C LEU A 465 5.51 4.36 -1.34
N VAL A 466 4.99 3.49 -0.48
CA VAL A 466 4.10 3.90 0.62
C VAL A 466 4.77 4.94 1.51
N ASN A 467 6.11 4.85 1.69
CA ASN A 467 6.90 5.80 2.46
C ASN A 467 7.02 7.19 1.80
N LEU A 468 6.68 7.34 0.52
CA LEU A 468 6.69 8.60 -0.20
C LEU A 468 5.34 9.32 -0.15
N VAL A 469 4.24 8.56 -0.02
CA VAL A 469 2.88 9.10 -0.01
C VAL A 469 2.69 10.10 1.12
N GLY A 470 2.14 11.27 0.78
CA GLY A 470 1.91 12.37 1.74
C GLY A 470 3.19 13.09 2.22
N ARG A 471 4.37 12.73 1.70
CA ARG A 471 5.66 13.34 2.07
C ARG A 471 6.25 14.17 0.95
N VAL A 472 6.32 13.59 -0.24
CA VAL A 472 6.96 14.21 -1.41
C VAL A 472 6.05 15.30 -1.97
N ARG A 473 6.65 16.42 -2.37
CA ARG A 473 5.96 17.55 -3.01
C ARG A 473 6.73 17.99 -4.23
N VAL A 474 6.04 18.55 -5.21
CA VAL A 474 6.66 19.19 -6.38
C VAL A 474 7.03 20.62 -6.00
N ALA A 475 8.34 20.91 -5.97
CA ALA A 475 8.86 22.26 -5.78
C ALA A 475 8.82 23.07 -7.09
N SER A 476 9.18 22.44 -8.20
CA SER A 476 9.10 23.05 -9.52
C SER A 476 9.04 22.00 -10.61
N VAL A 477 8.44 22.36 -11.75
CA VAL A 477 8.43 21.54 -12.96
C VAL A 477 8.54 22.41 -14.19
N SER A 478 9.34 21.96 -15.16
CA SER A 478 9.34 22.50 -16.50
C SER A 478 9.25 21.38 -17.52
N ALA A 479 8.42 21.52 -18.52
CA ALA A 479 8.16 20.48 -19.51
C ALA A 479 8.20 21.06 -20.93
N LEU A 480 8.70 20.26 -21.86
CA LEU A 480 8.78 20.59 -23.27
C LEU A 480 8.07 19.53 -24.10
N ALA A 481 6.98 19.91 -24.75
CA ALA A 481 6.30 19.07 -25.73
C ALA A 481 7.04 19.03 -27.05
N ARG A 482 7.01 17.90 -27.77
CA ARG A 482 7.38 17.83 -29.19
C ARG A 482 6.16 18.12 -30.06
N TRP A 483 6.36 18.91 -31.08
CA TRP A 483 5.37 19.17 -32.15
C TRP A 483 5.24 18.03 -33.13
#